data_205b3a37025df148b001f7c78ebd978b
#
_entry.id   205b3a37025df148b001f7c78ebd978b
#
_cell.length_a   1.000
_cell.length_b   1.000
_cell.length_c   1.000
_cell.angle_alpha   90.00
_cell.angle_beta   90.00
_cell.angle_gamma   90.00
#
_symmetry.space_group_name_H-M   'P 1'
#
loop_
_entity.id
_entity.type
_entity.pdbx_description
1 polymer ?
#
loop_
_entity_poly.entity_id
_entity_poly.type
_entity_poly.pdbx_seq_one_letter_code
_entity_poly.pdbx_strand_id
1 'polypeptide(L)'
;MDEKNIDETVNINSPKLKVVKTFESNYEKGKDTNLTYSIDMYNERKDSIAKNIVLKDISDISDIDKNSIKVTDENGKEIPKDKYTIGEKTDEKNNKIFEIKFKDIYLIDKETNKEEITKKQNISPSTTFKKINVKYNVKKKDGKEKQDIHTKTILNSNNNILDKDDNDKSRNCIKSNYKYIISRR
;
A
#
# COMPACT_ATOMS: atom_id res chain seq x y z
N MET A 1 -21.42 0.11 -47.63
CA MET A 1 -21.16 -0.75 -46.45
C MET A 1 -20.70 0.19 -45.35
N ASP A 2 -21.61 0.49 -44.44
CA ASP A 2 -21.32 1.41 -43.35
C ASP A 2 -20.56 0.65 -42.26
N GLU A 3 -19.29 0.98 -42.05
CA GLU A 3 -18.55 0.55 -40.87
C GLU A 3 -19.17 1.24 -39.65
N LYS A 4 -19.96 0.46 -38.88
CA LYS A 4 -20.37 0.85 -37.55
C LYS A 4 -19.11 0.86 -36.66
N ASN A 5 -18.55 2.03 -36.45
CA ASN A 5 -17.67 2.29 -35.31
C ASN A 5 -18.50 2.08 -34.05
N ILE A 6 -18.35 0.92 -33.46
CA ILE A 6 -18.83 0.67 -32.10
C ILE A 6 -17.77 1.23 -31.18
N ASP A 7 -17.90 2.49 -30.76
CA ASP A 7 -17.21 3.06 -29.62
C ASP A 7 -17.77 2.36 -28.37
N GLU A 8 -17.21 1.19 -28.05
CA GLU A 8 -17.39 0.62 -26.72
C GLU A 8 -16.61 1.47 -25.72
N THR A 9 -17.26 2.48 -25.17
CA THR A 9 -16.81 3.20 -23.99
C THR A 9 -16.76 2.21 -22.83
N VAL A 10 -15.58 1.66 -22.57
CA VAL A 10 -15.37 0.81 -21.41
C VAL A 10 -15.37 1.70 -20.17
N ASN A 11 -16.49 1.80 -19.51
CA ASN A 11 -16.61 2.46 -18.21
C ASN A 11 -15.83 1.66 -17.16
N ILE A 12 -14.59 2.09 -16.87
CA ILE A 12 -13.81 1.54 -15.77
C ILE A 12 -14.19 2.28 -14.51
N ASN A 13 -14.68 1.52 -13.53
CA ASN A 13 -15.01 2.07 -12.23
C ASN A 13 -13.77 2.62 -11.53
N SER A 14 -13.92 3.73 -10.82
CA SER A 14 -12.87 4.24 -9.94
C SER A 14 -12.53 3.22 -8.86
N PRO A 15 -11.28 2.91 -8.56
CA PRO A 15 -10.92 1.94 -7.55
C PRO A 15 -11.35 2.39 -6.15
N LYS A 16 -11.66 1.41 -5.30
CA LYS A 16 -11.92 1.61 -3.87
C LYS A 16 -10.81 0.94 -3.07
N LEU A 17 -9.84 1.73 -2.66
CA LEU A 17 -8.71 1.22 -1.91
C LEU A 17 -9.08 0.90 -0.47
N LYS A 18 -8.42 -0.13 0.07
CA LYS A 18 -8.46 -0.52 1.47
C LYS A 18 -7.06 -0.85 1.96
N VAL A 19 -6.75 -0.42 3.16
CA VAL A 19 -5.52 -0.75 3.85
C VAL A 19 -5.84 -1.36 5.21
N VAL A 20 -5.16 -2.46 5.53
CA VAL A 20 -5.26 -3.12 6.84
C VAL A 20 -3.86 -3.25 7.40
N LYS A 21 -3.63 -2.69 8.58
CA LYS A 21 -2.35 -2.76 9.27
C LYS A 21 -2.49 -3.60 10.54
N THR A 22 -1.59 -4.55 10.70
CA THR A 22 -1.45 -5.38 11.90
C THR A 22 -0.03 -5.29 12.43
N PHE A 23 0.20 -5.69 13.67
CA PHE A 23 1.53 -5.78 14.23
C PHE A 23 1.68 -6.96 15.18
N GLU A 24 2.92 -7.44 15.27
CA GLU A 24 3.38 -8.43 16.25
C GLU A 24 4.52 -7.82 17.06
N SER A 25 4.55 -8.07 18.36
CA SER A 25 5.65 -7.63 19.23
C SER A 25 6.32 -8.83 19.91
N ASN A 26 7.64 -8.86 19.84
CA ASN A 26 8.47 -9.78 20.64
C ASN A 26 9.01 -8.99 21.82
N TYR A 27 8.25 -8.95 22.91
CA TYR A 27 8.67 -8.26 24.13
C TYR A 27 9.44 -9.21 25.05
N GLU A 28 10.67 -8.83 25.42
CA GLU A 28 11.44 -9.47 26.49
C GLU A 28 11.90 -8.39 27.49
N LYS A 29 11.74 -8.67 28.79
CA LYS A 29 12.15 -7.74 29.85
C LYS A 29 13.65 -7.45 29.77
N GLY A 30 14.02 -6.17 29.73
CA GLY A 30 15.41 -5.72 29.71
C GLY A 30 16.08 -5.81 28.33
N LYS A 31 15.35 -6.16 27.28
CA LYS A 31 15.84 -6.15 25.89
C LYS A 31 15.05 -5.16 25.03
N ASP A 32 15.67 -4.73 23.93
CA ASP A 32 15.00 -3.93 22.92
C ASP A 32 13.79 -4.69 22.35
N THR A 33 12.66 -4.03 22.27
CA THR A 33 11.45 -4.62 21.69
C THR A 33 11.46 -4.50 20.18
N ASN A 34 11.37 -5.62 19.48
CA ASN A 34 11.17 -5.65 18.05
C ASN A 34 9.66 -5.70 17.75
N LEU A 35 9.21 -4.77 16.93
CA LEU A 35 7.85 -4.75 16.40
C LEU A 35 7.89 -5.11 14.94
N THR A 36 7.02 -6.01 14.52
CA THR A 36 6.82 -6.33 13.11
C THR A 36 5.47 -5.80 12.67
N TYR A 37 5.48 -4.87 11.72
CA TYR A 37 4.26 -4.40 11.06
C TYR A 37 4.00 -5.14 9.77
N SER A 38 2.72 -5.39 9.51
CA SER A 38 2.23 -5.96 8.26
C SER A 38 1.10 -5.08 7.74
N ILE A 39 1.22 -4.61 6.50
CA ILE A 39 0.25 -3.73 5.85
C ILE A 39 -0.26 -4.42 4.60
N ASP A 40 -1.54 -4.80 4.61
CA ASP A 40 -2.22 -5.33 3.44
C ASP A 40 -2.94 -4.22 2.68
N MET A 41 -2.77 -4.20 1.37
CA MET A 41 -3.39 -3.25 0.46
C MET A 41 -4.30 -3.98 -0.53
N TYR A 42 -5.52 -3.47 -0.69
CA TYR A 42 -6.56 -4.03 -1.55
C TYR A 42 -7.24 -2.96 -2.39
N ASN A 43 -7.81 -3.41 -3.51
CA ASN A 43 -8.86 -2.70 -4.21
C ASN A 43 -10.16 -3.49 -4.02
N GLU A 44 -11.22 -2.87 -3.47
CA GLU A 44 -12.48 -3.55 -3.16
C GLU A 44 -13.53 -3.38 -4.26
N ARG A 45 -13.27 -2.58 -5.29
CA ARG A 45 -14.25 -2.36 -6.35
C ARG A 45 -13.99 -3.27 -7.53
N LYS A 46 -14.95 -4.14 -7.82
CA LYS A 46 -14.94 -5.01 -9.00
C LYS A 46 -14.83 -4.20 -10.30
N ASP A 47 -14.15 -4.78 -11.27
CA ASP A 47 -13.94 -4.19 -12.60
C ASP A 47 -13.32 -2.79 -12.56
N SER A 48 -12.41 -2.58 -11.61
CA SER A 48 -11.62 -1.38 -11.47
C SER A 48 -10.14 -1.69 -11.28
N ILE A 49 -9.27 -0.71 -11.59
CA ILE A 49 -7.82 -0.85 -11.46
C ILE A 49 -7.27 0.35 -10.70
N ALA A 50 -6.50 0.10 -9.64
CA ALA A 50 -5.71 1.12 -8.99
C ALA A 50 -4.31 1.17 -9.60
N LYS A 51 -3.86 2.36 -9.96
CA LYS A 51 -2.55 2.66 -10.55
C LYS A 51 -1.80 3.69 -9.71
N ASN A 52 -0.50 3.82 -9.96
CA ASN A 52 0.35 4.80 -9.29
C ASN A 52 0.19 4.77 -7.77
N ILE A 53 0.27 3.57 -7.24
CA ILE A 53 -0.01 3.30 -5.83
C ILE A 53 1.13 3.85 -4.99
N VAL A 54 0.78 4.61 -3.95
CA VAL A 54 1.72 5.16 -2.97
C VAL A 54 1.23 4.81 -1.58
N LEU A 55 2.04 4.08 -0.84
CA LEU A 55 1.83 3.78 0.56
C LEU A 55 2.68 4.73 1.40
N LYS A 56 2.07 5.42 2.37
CA LYS A 56 2.77 6.22 3.38
C LYS A 56 2.41 5.68 4.75
N ASP A 57 3.42 5.42 5.54
CA ASP A 57 3.26 5.06 6.94
C ASP A 57 3.96 6.11 7.81
N ILE A 58 3.18 6.73 8.67
CA ILE A 58 3.63 7.83 9.53
C ILE A 58 3.65 7.30 10.95
N SER A 59 4.78 7.38 11.61
CA SER A 59 4.95 6.89 12.97
C SER A 59 5.71 7.90 13.83
N ASP A 60 5.33 8.00 15.08
CA ASP A 60 6.07 8.70 16.13
C ASP A 60 7.26 7.87 16.65
N ILE A 61 7.40 6.62 16.21
CA ILE A 61 8.52 5.73 16.52
C ILE A 61 9.50 5.71 15.38
N SER A 62 10.76 5.90 15.70
CA SER A 62 11.73 6.43 14.78
C SER A 62 12.58 5.44 13.98
N ASP A 63 12.66 4.17 14.35
CA ASP A 63 13.70 3.32 13.78
C ASP A 63 13.14 2.13 12.98
N ILE A 64 12.76 2.41 11.73
CA ILE A 64 12.39 1.35 10.77
C ILE A 64 13.67 0.69 10.27
N ASP A 65 13.75 -0.62 10.41
CA ASP A 65 14.80 -1.40 9.77
C ASP A 65 14.50 -1.56 8.27
N LYS A 66 15.12 -0.73 7.45
CA LYS A 66 14.93 -0.72 6.00
C LYS A 66 15.29 -2.04 5.33
N ASN A 67 16.22 -2.79 5.92
CA ASN A 67 16.66 -4.09 5.38
C ASN A 67 15.62 -5.19 5.63
N SER A 68 14.72 -4.98 6.58
CA SER A 68 13.65 -5.92 6.90
C SER A 68 12.44 -5.80 5.98
N ILE A 69 12.38 -4.78 5.14
CA ILE A 69 11.20 -4.50 4.30
C ILE A 69 11.06 -5.59 3.25
N LYS A 70 9.89 -6.24 3.29
CA LYS A 70 9.46 -7.22 2.30
C LYS A 70 8.14 -6.80 1.69
N VAL A 71 8.07 -6.83 0.38
CA VAL A 71 6.85 -6.55 -0.39
C VAL A 71 6.49 -7.83 -1.13
N THR A 72 5.27 -8.33 -0.89
CA THR A 72 4.81 -9.60 -1.46
C THR A 72 3.44 -9.44 -2.12
N ASP A 73 3.14 -10.34 -3.05
CA ASP A 73 1.84 -10.48 -3.67
C ASP A 73 0.85 -11.29 -2.81
N GLU A 74 -0.34 -11.57 -3.35
CA GLU A 74 -1.39 -12.36 -2.70
C GLU A 74 -0.99 -13.80 -2.36
N ASN A 75 0.03 -14.34 -3.02
CA ASN A 75 0.54 -15.70 -2.81
C ASN A 75 1.79 -15.72 -1.90
N GLY A 76 2.21 -14.56 -1.38
CA GLY A 76 3.41 -14.43 -0.57
C GLY A 76 4.72 -14.41 -1.36
N LYS A 77 4.65 -14.32 -2.71
CA LYS A 77 5.82 -14.19 -3.56
C LYS A 77 6.34 -12.75 -3.52
N GLU A 78 7.65 -12.60 -3.38
CA GLU A 78 8.27 -11.26 -3.36
C GLU A 78 8.08 -10.53 -4.70
N ILE A 79 7.67 -9.27 -4.60
CA ILE A 79 7.64 -8.33 -5.72
C ILE A 79 9.06 -7.81 -5.92
N PRO A 80 9.59 -7.84 -7.16
CA PRO A 80 10.95 -7.39 -7.45
C PRO A 80 11.21 -5.96 -7.00
N LYS A 81 12.41 -5.70 -6.47
CA LYS A 81 12.79 -4.40 -5.89
C LYS A 81 12.85 -3.25 -6.91
N ASP A 82 12.98 -3.54 -8.18
CA ASP A 82 12.89 -2.56 -9.27
C ASP A 82 11.47 -2.04 -9.53
N LYS A 83 10.46 -2.71 -8.94
CA LYS A 83 9.04 -2.36 -9.05
C LYS A 83 8.55 -1.39 -7.97
N TYR A 84 9.39 -0.99 -7.06
CA TYR A 84 9.03 0.01 -6.04
C TYR A 84 10.26 0.76 -5.55
N THR A 85 10.03 1.95 -5.02
CA THR A 85 11.05 2.76 -4.35
C THR A 85 10.63 3.02 -2.92
N ILE A 86 11.61 3.06 -2.03
CA ILE A 86 11.43 3.32 -0.61
C ILE A 86 12.03 4.65 -0.28
N GLY A 87 11.23 5.55 0.28
CA GLY A 87 11.64 6.85 0.76
C GLY A 87 11.37 7.02 2.24
N GLU A 88 12.14 7.88 2.88
CA GLU A 88 11.96 8.27 4.28
C GLU A 88 12.02 9.78 4.38
N LYS A 89 11.09 10.35 5.12
CA LYS A 89 11.00 11.79 5.36
C LYS A 89 10.66 12.03 6.84
N THR A 90 10.90 13.22 7.30
CA THR A 90 10.43 13.69 8.62
C THR A 90 9.47 14.84 8.38
N ASP A 91 8.32 14.84 9.05
CA ASP A 91 7.39 15.96 8.98
C ASP A 91 7.77 17.08 9.97
N GLU A 92 7.01 18.18 9.93
CA GLU A 92 7.23 19.36 10.80
C GLU A 92 7.06 19.05 12.30
N LYS A 93 6.43 17.92 12.62
CA LYS A 93 6.22 17.42 14.01
C LYS A 93 7.24 16.37 14.43
N ASN A 94 8.30 16.18 13.64
CA ASN A 94 9.31 15.15 13.83
C ASN A 94 8.79 13.69 13.71
N ASN A 95 7.61 13.47 13.15
CA ASN A 95 7.19 12.11 12.82
C ASN A 95 7.97 11.58 11.62
N LYS A 96 8.36 10.32 11.68
CA LYS A 96 8.97 9.64 10.55
C LYS A 96 7.89 9.21 9.57
N ILE A 97 8.08 9.56 8.30
CA ILE A 97 7.24 9.13 7.19
C ILE A 97 8.03 8.15 6.34
N PHE A 98 7.56 6.94 6.32
CA PHE A 98 8.02 5.90 5.43
C PHE A 98 7.12 5.86 4.19
N GLU A 99 7.71 5.96 3.01
CA GLU A 99 6.96 6.01 1.75
C GLU A 99 7.42 4.92 0.80
N ILE A 100 6.49 4.13 0.29
CA ILE A 100 6.72 3.20 -0.83
C ILE A 100 5.92 3.69 -2.03
N LYS A 101 6.62 3.93 -3.15
CA LYS A 101 6.02 4.23 -4.44
C LYS A 101 6.17 3.03 -5.36
N PHE A 102 5.05 2.51 -5.83
CA PHE A 102 5.03 1.40 -6.77
C PHE A 102 5.12 1.88 -8.20
N LYS A 103 5.92 1.20 -9.00
CA LYS A 103 6.12 1.46 -10.42
C LYS A 103 5.56 0.32 -11.25
N ASP A 104 4.66 0.64 -12.17
CA ASP A 104 4.01 -0.33 -13.05
C ASP A 104 3.40 -1.53 -12.28
N ILE A 105 2.78 -1.22 -11.14
CA ILE A 105 2.07 -2.16 -10.28
C ILE A 105 0.61 -1.73 -10.20
N TYR A 106 -0.29 -2.69 -10.35
CA TYR A 106 -1.73 -2.48 -10.41
C TYR A 106 -2.45 -3.35 -9.39
N LEU A 107 -3.44 -2.78 -8.69
CA LEU A 107 -4.33 -3.52 -7.80
C LEU A 107 -5.72 -3.66 -8.43
N ILE A 108 -6.21 -4.88 -8.50
CA ILE A 108 -7.56 -5.23 -8.89
C ILE A 108 -8.31 -5.87 -7.73
N ASP A 109 -9.64 -5.87 -7.81
CA ASP A 109 -10.48 -6.58 -6.86
C ASP A 109 -10.30 -8.11 -6.97
N LYS A 110 -10.57 -8.82 -5.88
CA LYS A 110 -10.42 -10.29 -5.79
C LYS A 110 -11.32 -11.06 -6.75
N GLU A 111 -12.49 -10.49 -7.12
CA GLU A 111 -13.49 -11.13 -8.01
C GLU A 111 -13.28 -10.76 -9.48
N THR A 112 -12.50 -9.70 -9.75
CA THR A 112 -12.20 -9.25 -11.10
C THR A 112 -11.38 -10.31 -11.84
N ASN A 113 -11.82 -10.63 -13.08
CA ASN A 113 -11.06 -11.51 -13.96
C ASN A 113 -9.78 -10.80 -14.42
N LYS A 114 -8.65 -11.31 -13.94
CA LYS A 114 -7.32 -10.72 -14.17
C LYS A 114 -6.95 -10.69 -15.65
N GLU A 115 -7.18 -11.78 -16.37
CA GLU A 115 -6.81 -11.89 -17.79
C GLU A 115 -7.65 -10.94 -18.65
N GLU A 116 -8.95 -10.89 -18.39
CA GLU A 116 -9.86 -10.04 -19.12
C GLU A 116 -9.54 -8.55 -18.91
N ILE A 117 -9.40 -8.11 -17.65
CA ILE A 117 -9.16 -6.69 -17.34
C ILE A 117 -7.78 -6.23 -17.83
N THR A 118 -6.74 -7.07 -17.70
CA THR A 118 -5.40 -6.74 -18.20
C THR A 118 -5.35 -6.64 -19.72
N LYS A 119 -6.06 -7.50 -20.42
CA LYS A 119 -6.19 -7.44 -21.88
C LYS A 119 -6.90 -6.16 -22.32
N LYS A 120 -8.06 -5.85 -21.71
CA LYS A 120 -8.82 -4.63 -22.01
C LYS A 120 -8.01 -3.35 -21.76
N GLN A 121 -7.14 -3.35 -20.77
CA GLN A 121 -6.34 -2.18 -20.36
C GLN A 121 -4.93 -2.15 -20.94
N ASN A 122 -4.56 -3.14 -21.73
CA ASN A 122 -3.22 -3.29 -22.31
C ASN A 122 -2.11 -3.22 -21.22
N ILE A 123 -2.33 -3.88 -20.09
CA ILE A 123 -1.36 -4.02 -18.99
C ILE A 123 -0.96 -5.49 -18.83
N SER A 124 0.23 -5.71 -18.25
CA SER A 124 0.72 -7.09 -18.04
C SER A 124 0.03 -7.76 -16.85
N PRO A 125 -0.44 -9.01 -16.99
CA PRO A 125 -0.93 -9.81 -15.87
C PRO A 125 0.11 -10.02 -14.78
N SER A 126 1.40 -10.03 -15.11
CA SER A 126 2.50 -10.21 -14.15
C SER A 126 2.72 -9.03 -13.22
N THR A 127 2.18 -7.86 -13.57
CA THR A 127 2.24 -6.62 -12.77
C THR A 127 0.93 -6.28 -12.09
N THR A 128 -0.06 -7.17 -12.17
CA THR A 128 -1.41 -6.98 -11.66
C THR A 128 -1.68 -7.94 -10.51
N PHE A 129 -2.09 -7.42 -9.37
CA PHE A 129 -2.21 -8.15 -8.10
C PHE A 129 -3.59 -7.92 -7.47
N LYS A 130 -4.07 -8.92 -6.72
CA LYS A 130 -5.31 -8.84 -5.94
C LYS A 130 -5.07 -8.32 -4.53
N LYS A 131 -3.83 -8.46 -4.04
CA LYS A 131 -3.35 -7.95 -2.76
C LYS A 131 -1.86 -7.67 -2.86
N ILE A 132 -1.41 -6.62 -2.20
CA ILE A 132 0.01 -6.39 -1.92
C ILE A 132 0.18 -6.29 -0.40
N ASN A 133 1.15 -7.00 0.14
CA ASN A 133 1.54 -6.93 1.54
C ASN A 133 2.90 -6.27 1.67
N VAL A 134 3.03 -5.36 2.64
CA VAL A 134 4.31 -4.77 3.05
C VAL A 134 4.55 -5.13 4.50
N LYS A 135 5.66 -5.83 4.76
CA LYS A 135 6.09 -6.24 6.11
C LYS A 135 7.44 -5.61 6.43
N TYR A 136 7.59 -5.07 7.64
CA TYR A 136 8.84 -4.47 8.10
C TYR A 136 8.96 -4.47 9.62
N ASN A 137 10.20 -4.41 10.11
CA ASN A 137 10.53 -4.39 11.52
C ASN A 137 10.85 -2.97 12.00
N VAL A 138 10.45 -2.68 13.22
CA VAL A 138 10.79 -1.45 13.94
C VAL A 138 11.43 -1.83 15.27
N LYS A 139 12.56 -1.21 15.61
CA LYS A 139 13.20 -1.35 16.90
C LYS A 139 12.72 -0.25 17.84
N LYS A 140 12.22 -0.65 18.99
CA LYS A 140 11.93 0.24 20.09
C LYS A 140 13.05 0.13 21.13
N LYS A 141 13.71 1.26 21.43
CA LYS A 141 14.70 1.32 22.51
C LYS A 141 14.03 1.13 23.86
N ASP A 142 14.59 0.28 24.70
CA ASP A 142 14.08 0.02 26.04
C ASP A 142 14.19 1.26 26.92
N GLY A 143 13.17 1.55 27.72
CA GLY A 143 13.20 2.69 28.64
C GLY A 143 11.86 3.05 29.29
N LYS A 144 10.73 2.54 28.82
CA LYS A 144 9.40 2.85 29.40
C LYS A 144 8.55 1.60 29.51
N GLU A 145 7.96 1.42 30.69
CA GLU A 145 7.09 0.26 30.98
C GLU A 145 5.82 0.20 30.12
N LYS A 146 5.36 1.36 29.67
CA LYS A 146 4.20 1.50 28.78
C LYS A 146 4.46 2.61 27.77
N GLN A 147 4.25 2.34 26.51
CA GLN A 147 4.33 3.34 25.46
C GLN A 147 3.15 3.21 24.51
N ASP A 148 2.43 4.30 24.33
CA ASP A 148 1.45 4.44 23.27
C ASP A 148 2.19 4.69 21.97
N ILE A 149 1.89 3.88 20.95
CA ILE A 149 2.45 4.03 19.61
C ILE A 149 1.35 4.54 18.70
N HIS A 150 1.54 5.70 18.14
CA HIS A 150 0.61 6.27 17.18
C HIS A 150 1.17 6.07 15.77
N THR A 151 0.41 5.39 14.95
CA THR A 151 0.75 5.23 13.54
C THR A 151 -0.43 5.60 12.67
N LYS A 152 -0.13 6.13 11.48
CA LYS A 152 -1.13 6.48 10.48
C LYS A 152 -0.68 5.97 9.12
N THR A 153 -1.49 5.16 8.51
CA THR A 153 -1.23 4.64 7.17
C THR A 153 -2.11 5.33 6.15
N ILE A 154 -1.52 5.78 5.06
CA ILE A 154 -2.20 6.44 3.94
C ILE A 154 -1.89 5.65 2.68
N LEU A 155 -2.94 5.25 1.97
CA LEU A 155 -2.83 4.60 0.67
C LEU A 155 -3.48 5.49 -0.39
N ASN A 156 -2.70 5.86 -1.38
CA ASN A 156 -3.13 6.68 -2.50
C ASN A 156 -3.01 5.90 -3.81
N SER A 157 -3.91 6.14 -4.73
CA SER A 157 -3.76 5.75 -6.12
C SER A 157 -4.25 6.86 -7.04
N ASN A 158 -3.80 6.81 -8.28
CA ASN A 158 -4.25 7.72 -9.33
C ASN A 158 -5.01 6.92 -10.39
N ASN A 159 -6.18 7.42 -10.80
CA ASN A 159 -7.07 6.75 -11.75
C ASN A 159 -6.81 7.09 -13.21
N ASN A 160 -5.80 7.89 -13.53
CA ASN A 160 -5.57 8.39 -14.88
C ASN A 160 -5.22 7.26 -15.86
N ILE A 161 -6.23 6.45 -16.21
CA ILE A 161 -6.12 5.46 -17.28
C ILE A 161 -6.62 6.04 -18.62
N LEU A 162 -7.53 6.99 -18.59
CA LEU A 162 -8.25 7.47 -19.77
C LEU A 162 -8.20 8.97 -20.03
N ASP A 163 -7.65 9.78 -19.14
CA ASP A 163 -7.62 11.22 -19.38
C ASP A 163 -6.37 11.65 -20.13
N LYS A 164 -6.59 12.00 -21.40
CA LYS A 164 -5.68 12.86 -22.16
C LYS A 164 -5.74 14.33 -21.70
N ASP A 165 -6.63 14.64 -20.76
CA ASP A 165 -6.76 15.96 -20.18
C ASP A 165 -6.19 16.00 -18.76
N ASP A 166 -5.10 16.74 -18.60
CA ASP A 166 -4.31 16.92 -17.36
C ASP A 166 -5.06 17.54 -16.17
N ASN A 167 -6.39 17.70 -16.23
CA ASN A 167 -7.15 18.50 -15.26
C ASN A 167 -8.01 17.72 -14.28
N ASP A 168 -8.22 16.41 -14.43
CA ASP A 168 -9.01 15.65 -13.46
C ASP A 168 -8.12 14.78 -12.57
N LYS A 169 -7.71 15.37 -11.43
CA LYS A 169 -6.91 14.73 -10.39
C LYS A 169 -7.81 13.97 -9.42
N SER A 170 -8.61 13.02 -9.87
CA SER A 170 -9.34 12.15 -8.95
C SER A 170 -8.38 11.20 -8.24
N ARG A 171 -7.90 11.61 -7.05
CA ARG A 171 -7.05 10.81 -6.18
C ARG A 171 -7.90 10.05 -5.18
N ASN A 172 -7.94 8.73 -5.28
CA ASN A 172 -8.45 7.91 -4.19
C ASN A 172 -7.41 7.86 -3.08
N CYS A 173 -7.76 8.43 -1.93
CA CYS A 173 -6.91 8.47 -0.74
C CYS A 173 -7.66 7.82 0.42
N ILE A 174 -7.08 6.77 0.98
CA ILE A 174 -7.56 6.17 2.22
C ILE A 174 -6.58 6.45 3.33
N LYS A 175 -7.11 6.96 4.44
CA LYS A 175 -6.36 7.23 5.67
C LYS A 175 -6.88 6.30 6.76
N SER A 176 -6.00 5.53 7.36
CA SER A 176 -6.30 4.71 8.53
C SER A 176 -5.38 5.08 9.67
N ASN A 177 -5.98 5.36 10.83
CA ASN A 177 -5.24 5.69 12.04
C ASN A 177 -5.22 4.44 12.93
N TYR A 178 -4.03 4.10 13.43
CA TYR A 178 -3.83 2.99 14.34
C TYR A 178 -3.16 3.49 15.61
N LYS A 179 -3.68 3.04 16.75
CA LYS A 179 -3.08 3.24 18.06
C LYS A 179 -2.77 1.89 18.67
N TYR A 180 -1.52 1.66 19.01
CA TYR A 180 -1.09 0.44 19.69
C TYR A 180 -0.54 0.80 21.07
N ILE A 181 -0.86 -0.04 22.04
CA ILE A 181 -0.36 0.08 23.40
C ILE A 181 0.52 -1.12 23.67
N ILE A 182 1.79 -0.87 23.96
CA ILE A 182 2.72 -1.91 24.42
C ILE A 182 2.85 -1.73 25.92
N SER A 183 2.37 -2.71 26.67
CA SER A 183 2.51 -2.74 28.13
C SER A 183 3.35 -3.94 28.56
N ARG A 184 4.11 -3.76 29.61
CA ARG A 184 4.72 -4.88 30.34
C ARG A 184 3.61 -5.62 31.10
N ARG A 185 3.55 -6.90 30.96
CA ARG A 185 2.82 -7.80 31.89
C ARG A 185 3.78 -8.31 32.94
#